data_23f3d6bf7783e83fca8f80a127b99a02
#
_entry.id   23f3d6bf7783e83fca8f80a127b99a02
#
_cell.length_a   1.000
_cell.length_b   1.000
_cell.length_c   1.000
_cell.angle_alpha   90.00
_cell.angle_beta   90.00
_cell.angle_gamma   90.00
#
_symmetry.space_group_name_H-M   'P 1'
#
loop_
_entity.id
_entity.type
_entity.pdbx_description
1 polymer ?
#
loop_
_entity_poly.entity_id
_entity_poly.type
_entity_poly.pdbx_seq_one_letter_code
_entity_poly.pdbx_strand_id
1 'polypeptide(L)'
;MAEGITGWRLHVGVIFPTPVPPRAVLEFYEAVPEGVDMTTVSLTIQQLSDNDMDEAIKGMERAAKQLANFDVDVIYQSGVPPVVRRGLGFGDELADRLSQASGLPAITDMSSVIDAMRTANLKTLAMATPFEQFINDVQYLAAEKIEITNNTALGIKRNVEIRRLPIPVEYTVARKTYLESAKKPDGIYIPCGGWGSIRNIELLETDLDTTVVTWMNAMIWSSMRRGKVAGAIHGFGKLLASL
;
A
#
# COMPACT_ATOMS: atom_id res chain seq x y z
N MET A 1 -10.15 -8.49 29.88
CA MET A 1 -9.52 -8.84 28.58
C MET A 1 -10.61 -9.43 27.70
N ALA A 2 -10.75 -8.96 26.49
CA ALA A 2 -11.71 -9.52 25.53
C ALA A 2 -11.12 -10.80 24.91
N GLU A 3 -10.92 -11.84 25.72
CA GLU A 3 -10.42 -13.13 25.25
C GLU A 3 -11.39 -13.69 24.19
N GLY A 4 -10.87 -13.96 23.00
CA GLY A 4 -11.61 -14.58 21.90
C GLY A 4 -12.28 -13.60 20.92
N ILE A 5 -12.12 -12.29 21.06
CA ILE A 5 -12.58 -11.32 20.06
C ILE A 5 -11.38 -10.93 19.19
N THR A 6 -11.48 -11.20 17.88
CA THR A 6 -10.49 -10.72 16.91
C THR A 6 -10.72 -9.21 16.66
N GLY A 7 -9.67 -8.48 16.24
CA GLY A 7 -9.80 -7.06 15.92
C GLY A 7 -10.12 -6.14 17.10
N TRP A 8 -9.91 -6.57 18.34
CA TRP A 8 -10.28 -5.79 19.53
C TRP A 8 -9.52 -4.46 19.69
N ARG A 9 -8.40 -4.29 19.00
CA ARG A 9 -7.64 -3.01 18.94
C ARG A 9 -7.95 -2.21 17.69
N LEU A 10 -8.06 -2.88 16.54
CA LEU A 10 -8.34 -2.28 15.24
C LEU A 10 -8.79 -3.37 14.26
N HIS A 11 -9.91 -3.14 13.61
CA HIS A 11 -10.38 -3.99 12.53
C HIS A 11 -10.37 -3.21 11.20
N VAL A 12 -9.48 -3.59 10.29
CA VAL A 12 -9.30 -2.90 9.00
C VAL A 12 -10.13 -3.57 7.92
N GLY A 13 -11.04 -2.84 7.31
CA GLY A 13 -11.79 -3.29 6.13
C GLY A 13 -11.04 -2.94 4.85
N VAL A 14 -10.55 -3.94 4.11
CA VAL A 14 -9.74 -3.72 2.91
C VAL A 14 -10.49 -4.06 1.63
N ILE A 15 -10.55 -3.10 0.71
CA ILE A 15 -11.15 -3.27 -0.61
C ILE A 15 -10.04 -3.51 -1.62
N PHE A 16 -9.99 -4.72 -2.19
CA PHE A 16 -9.07 -5.06 -3.27
C PHE A 16 -9.76 -4.92 -4.63
N PRO A 17 -9.15 -4.23 -5.62
CA PRO A 17 -9.72 -4.12 -6.97
C PRO A 17 -9.71 -5.46 -7.72
N THR A 18 -8.82 -6.36 -7.34
CA THR A 18 -8.63 -7.70 -7.93
C THR A 18 -8.72 -8.77 -6.83
N PRO A 19 -8.69 -10.06 -7.14
CA PRO A 19 -8.58 -11.10 -6.12
C PRO A 19 -7.41 -10.84 -5.16
N VAL A 20 -7.68 -11.02 -3.86
CA VAL A 20 -6.69 -10.75 -2.80
C VAL A 20 -5.43 -11.61 -3.01
N PRO A 21 -4.24 -11.01 -3.11
CA PRO A 21 -3.01 -11.78 -3.14
C PRO A 21 -2.81 -12.50 -1.79
N PRO A 22 -2.62 -13.84 -1.76
CA PRO A 22 -2.44 -14.55 -0.50
C PRO A 22 -1.28 -14.00 0.34
N ARG A 23 -0.24 -13.54 -0.31
CA ARG A 23 0.94 -12.94 0.34
C ARG A 23 0.59 -11.66 1.10
N ALA A 24 -0.31 -10.84 0.58
CA ALA A 24 -0.76 -9.62 1.25
C ALA A 24 -1.38 -9.92 2.62
N VAL A 25 -2.19 -10.98 2.71
CA VAL A 25 -2.80 -11.41 3.98
C VAL A 25 -1.74 -11.93 4.95
N LEU A 26 -0.83 -12.77 4.47
CA LEU A 26 0.24 -13.33 5.30
C LEU A 26 1.15 -12.24 5.86
N GLU A 27 1.58 -11.30 5.03
CA GLU A 27 2.46 -10.19 5.45
C GLU A 27 1.77 -9.23 6.43
N PHE A 28 0.49 -8.98 6.24
CA PHE A 28 -0.28 -8.18 7.20
C PHE A 28 -0.20 -8.79 8.59
N TYR A 29 -0.59 -10.07 8.73
CA TYR A 29 -0.58 -10.77 10.03
C TYR A 29 0.81 -11.06 10.57
N GLU A 30 1.84 -11.02 9.76
CA GLU A 30 3.22 -11.11 10.21
C GLU A 30 3.69 -9.83 10.93
N ALA A 31 3.20 -8.68 10.50
CA ALA A 31 3.67 -7.39 10.99
C ALA A 31 2.77 -6.74 12.04
N VAL A 32 1.45 -6.93 11.97
CA VAL A 32 0.55 -6.25 12.90
C VAL A 32 0.62 -6.83 14.31
N PRO A 33 0.43 -6.00 15.36
CA PRO A 33 0.37 -6.49 16.72
C PRO A 33 -0.93 -7.27 16.97
N GLU A 34 -0.91 -8.08 18.04
CA GLU A 34 -2.10 -8.80 18.51
C GLU A 34 -3.28 -7.85 18.71
N GLY A 35 -4.46 -8.28 18.26
CA GLY A 35 -5.70 -7.51 18.31
C GLY A 35 -5.91 -6.56 17.15
N VAL A 36 -5.01 -6.53 16.16
CA VAL A 36 -5.24 -5.86 14.86
C VAL A 36 -5.63 -6.91 13.83
N ASP A 37 -6.76 -6.71 13.17
CA ASP A 37 -7.34 -7.68 12.24
C ASP A 37 -7.75 -7.05 10.91
N MET A 38 -8.03 -7.89 9.91
CA MET A 38 -8.38 -7.46 8.57
C MET A 38 -9.53 -8.28 7.99
N THR A 39 -10.58 -7.59 7.52
CA THR A 39 -11.61 -8.19 6.66
C THR A 39 -11.48 -7.65 5.23
N THR A 40 -11.59 -8.52 4.22
CA THR A 40 -11.35 -8.14 2.83
C THR A 40 -12.57 -8.33 1.95
N VAL A 41 -12.76 -7.40 1.01
CA VAL A 41 -13.68 -7.55 -0.13
C VAL A 41 -12.89 -7.40 -1.41
N SER A 42 -13.04 -8.36 -2.32
CA SER A 42 -12.46 -8.29 -3.67
C SER A 42 -13.49 -7.85 -4.69
N LEU A 43 -13.09 -6.90 -5.53
CA LEU A 43 -13.82 -6.55 -6.74
C LEU A 43 -13.26 -7.38 -7.91
N THR A 44 -14.10 -7.70 -8.90
CA THR A 44 -13.68 -8.41 -10.11
C THR A 44 -13.41 -7.43 -11.24
N ILE A 45 -12.46 -6.51 -11.04
CA ILE A 45 -12.05 -5.59 -12.10
C ILE A 45 -11.11 -6.35 -13.04
N GLN A 46 -11.52 -6.56 -14.28
CA GLN A 46 -10.74 -7.30 -15.26
C GLN A 46 -9.88 -6.37 -16.13
N GLN A 47 -10.37 -5.18 -16.42
CA GLN A 47 -9.67 -4.17 -17.22
C GLN A 47 -9.81 -2.79 -16.58
N LEU A 48 -8.86 -1.90 -16.87
CA LEU A 48 -8.86 -0.55 -16.34
C LEU A 48 -9.16 0.45 -17.48
N SER A 49 -10.25 0.22 -18.24
CA SER A 49 -10.78 1.23 -19.14
C SER A 49 -11.49 2.35 -18.37
N ASP A 50 -11.71 3.51 -18.99
CA ASP A 50 -12.35 4.64 -18.30
C ASP A 50 -13.80 4.31 -17.88
N ASN A 51 -14.54 3.56 -18.70
CA ASN A 51 -15.89 3.11 -18.36
C ASN A 51 -15.89 2.10 -17.20
N ASP A 52 -14.89 1.19 -17.17
CA ASP A 52 -14.74 0.22 -16.09
C ASP A 52 -14.33 0.90 -14.79
N MET A 53 -13.70 2.07 -14.87
CA MET A 53 -13.26 2.82 -13.69
C MET A 53 -14.44 3.37 -12.89
N ASP A 54 -15.46 3.92 -13.53
CA ASP A 54 -16.64 4.43 -12.83
C ASP A 54 -17.44 3.31 -12.15
N GLU A 55 -17.54 2.16 -12.82
CA GLU A 55 -18.16 0.97 -12.22
C GLU A 55 -17.31 0.39 -11.09
N ALA A 56 -15.97 0.46 -11.22
CA ALA A 56 -15.05 0.07 -10.16
C ALA A 56 -15.25 0.93 -8.91
N ILE A 57 -15.35 2.25 -9.07
CA ILE A 57 -15.57 3.18 -7.95
C ILE A 57 -16.91 2.92 -7.26
N LYS A 58 -18.00 2.75 -8.04
CA LYS A 58 -19.30 2.34 -7.49
C LYS A 58 -19.24 0.98 -6.78
N GLY A 59 -18.42 0.07 -7.29
CA GLY A 59 -18.11 -1.21 -6.66
C GLY A 59 -17.42 -1.03 -5.31
N MET A 60 -16.46 -0.11 -5.23
CA MET A 60 -15.75 0.22 -3.99
C MET A 60 -16.70 0.83 -2.94
N GLU A 61 -17.61 1.73 -3.31
CA GLU A 61 -18.62 2.28 -2.41
C GLU A 61 -19.55 1.18 -1.84
N ARG A 62 -19.99 0.25 -2.69
CA ARG A 62 -20.78 -0.92 -2.23
C ARG A 62 -19.98 -1.81 -1.28
N ALA A 63 -18.71 -2.06 -1.58
CA ALA A 63 -17.81 -2.83 -0.74
C ALA A 63 -17.57 -2.15 0.62
N ALA A 64 -17.40 -0.82 0.64
CA ALA A 64 -17.27 -0.06 1.88
C ALA A 64 -18.49 -0.19 2.78
N LYS A 65 -19.71 -0.09 2.21
CA LYS A 65 -20.97 -0.36 2.95
C LYS A 65 -21.04 -1.80 3.48
N GLN A 66 -20.60 -2.76 2.69
CA GLN A 66 -20.57 -4.16 3.11
C GLN A 66 -19.61 -4.37 4.28
N LEU A 67 -18.41 -3.80 4.22
CA LEU A 67 -17.42 -3.89 5.29
C LEU A 67 -17.90 -3.23 6.58
N ALA A 68 -18.62 -2.11 6.50
CA ALA A 68 -19.20 -1.45 7.66
C ALA A 68 -20.16 -2.36 8.45
N ASN A 69 -20.80 -3.35 7.81
CA ASN A 69 -21.65 -4.34 8.50
C ASN A 69 -20.86 -5.42 9.26
N PHE A 70 -19.52 -5.42 9.15
CA PHE A 70 -18.62 -6.34 9.85
C PHE A 70 -17.83 -5.64 10.96
N ASP A 71 -18.35 -4.53 11.48
CA ASP A 71 -17.75 -3.77 12.58
C ASP A 71 -16.28 -3.43 12.35
N VAL A 72 -15.91 -3.08 11.09
CA VAL A 72 -14.58 -2.56 10.83
C VAL A 72 -14.47 -1.12 11.31
N ASP A 73 -13.28 -0.70 11.75
CA ASP A 73 -13.01 0.64 12.27
C ASP A 73 -12.59 1.63 11.18
N VAL A 74 -11.93 1.12 10.13
CA VAL A 74 -11.37 1.92 9.04
C VAL A 74 -11.50 1.17 7.72
N ILE A 75 -11.82 1.90 6.65
CA ILE A 75 -11.83 1.39 5.28
C ILE A 75 -10.51 1.73 4.61
N TYR A 76 -9.86 0.74 4.02
CA TYR A 76 -8.67 0.91 3.19
C TYR A 76 -8.95 0.47 1.75
N GLN A 77 -8.79 1.40 0.79
CA GLN A 77 -8.85 1.09 -0.62
C GLN A 77 -7.46 0.72 -1.12
N SER A 78 -7.28 -0.54 -1.48
CA SER A 78 -6.03 -1.06 -2.03
C SER A 78 -5.95 -0.86 -3.54
N GLY A 79 -4.75 -0.59 -4.03
CA GLY A 79 -4.44 -0.47 -5.45
C GLY A 79 -4.38 0.97 -5.95
N VAL A 80 -3.22 1.34 -6.43
CA VAL A 80 -2.87 2.68 -6.93
C VAL A 80 -3.62 3.10 -8.22
N PRO A 81 -3.87 2.20 -9.21
CA PRO A 81 -4.34 2.61 -10.53
C PRO A 81 -5.65 3.42 -10.55
N PRO A 82 -6.67 3.15 -9.72
CA PRO A 82 -7.88 3.97 -9.71
C PRO A 82 -7.63 5.44 -9.37
N VAL A 83 -6.68 5.70 -8.48
CA VAL A 83 -6.34 7.05 -8.03
C VAL A 83 -5.46 7.77 -9.06
N VAL A 84 -4.36 7.17 -9.47
CA VAL A 84 -3.39 7.84 -10.35
C VAL A 84 -3.94 8.16 -11.73
N ARG A 85 -4.87 7.35 -12.26
CA ARG A 85 -5.51 7.61 -13.54
C ARG A 85 -6.46 8.81 -13.53
N ARG A 86 -7.09 9.10 -12.42
CA ARG A 86 -7.98 10.26 -12.22
C ARG A 86 -7.19 11.54 -11.92
N GLY A 87 -5.94 11.40 -11.48
CA GLY A 87 -5.04 12.52 -11.22
C GLY A 87 -5.12 13.06 -9.79
N LEU A 88 -4.45 14.18 -9.60
CA LEU A 88 -4.29 14.81 -8.28
C LEU A 88 -5.63 15.12 -7.62
N GLY A 89 -5.69 14.91 -6.29
CA GLY A 89 -6.86 15.16 -5.47
C GLY A 89 -7.89 14.03 -5.47
N PHE A 90 -7.86 13.14 -6.47
CA PHE A 90 -8.83 12.05 -6.53
C PHE A 90 -8.67 11.03 -5.39
N GLY A 91 -7.47 10.88 -4.82
CA GLY A 91 -7.25 10.04 -3.64
C GLY A 91 -8.11 10.48 -2.45
N ASP A 92 -8.13 11.77 -2.16
CA ASP A 92 -8.94 12.35 -1.09
C ASP A 92 -10.44 12.30 -1.43
N GLU A 93 -10.81 12.64 -2.68
CA GLU A 93 -12.20 12.50 -3.15
C GLU A 93 -12.71 11.06 -2.99
N LEU A 94 -11.92 10.07 -3.37
CA LEU A 94 -12.31 8.66 -3.22
C LEU A 94 -12.42 8.26 -1.74
N ALA A 95 -11.49 8.69 -0.89
CA ALA A 95 -11.57 8.45 0.54
C ALA A 95 -12.85 9.05 1.14
N ASP A 96 -13.21 10.29 0.78
CA ASP A 96 -14.44 10.94 1.20
C ASP A 96 -15.69 10.17 0.73
N ARG A 97 -15.72 9.70 -0.51
CA ARG A 97 -16.82 8.91 -1.05
C ARG A 97 -16.99 7.58 -0.31
N LEU A 98 -15.89 6.88 -0.03
CA LEU A 98 -15.91 5.63 0.75
C LEU A 98 -16.34 5.89 2.19
N SER A 99 -15.89 6.99 2.78
CA SER A 99 -16.29 7.40 4.14
C SER A 99 -17.78 7.74 4.21
N GLN A 100 -18.31 8.49 3.24
CA GLN A 100 -19.74 8.78 3.14
C GLN A 100 -20.57 7.51 2.93
N ALA A 101 -20.07 6.56 2.13
CA ALA A 101 -20.76 5.32 1.86
C ALA A 101 -20.82 4.38 3.06
N SER A 102 -19.76 4.31 3.87
CA SER A 102 -19.65 3.39 5.01
C SER A 102 -20.01 4.01 6.36
N GLY A 103 -19.94 5.35 6.48
CA GLY A 103 -19.99 6.04 7.77
C GLY A 103 -18.69 5.93 8.58
N LEU A 104 -17.62 5.37 8.01
CA LEU A 104 -16.35 5.10 8.68
C LEU A 104 -15.22 5.93 8.05
N PRO A 105 -14.12 6.18 8.79
CA PRO A 105 -12.92 6.76 8.19
C PRO A 105 -12.41 5.90 7.04
N ALA A 106 -12.03 6.52 5.92
CA ALA A 106 -11.48 5.80 4.78
C ALA A 106 -10.11 6.37 4.37
N ILE A 107 -9.29 5.52 3.75
CA ILE A 107 -7.94 5.82 3.30
C ILE A 107 -7.77 5.18 1.92
N THR A 108 -7.08 5.86 0.99
CA THR A 108 -6.65 5.24 -0.27
C THR A 108 -5.19 4.81 -0.19
N ASP A 109 -4.84 3.83 -0.99
CA ASP A 109 -3.47 3.32 -1.12
C ASP A 109 -2.49 4.46 -1.43
N MET A 110 -2.81 5.27 -2.44
CA MET A 110 -1.91 6.34 -2.86
C MET A 110 -1.76 7.44 -1.81
N SER A 111 -2.84 7.83 -1.11
CA SER A 111 -2.74 8.82 -0.02
C SER A 111 -1.89 8.29 1.14
N SER A 112 -2.03 7.01 1.51
CA SER A 112 -1.22 6.41 2.58
C SER A 112 0.27 6.37 2.25
N VAL A 113 0.61 6.05 1.01
CA VAL A 113 2.00 6.04 0.52
C VAL A 113 2.61 7.44 0.53
N ILE A 114 1.89 8.44 0.03
CA ILE A 114 2.34 9.83 0.03
C ILE A 114 2.52 10.37 1.46
N ASP A 115 1.58 10.10 2.34
CA ASP A 115 1.66 10.52 3.74
C ASP A 115 2.85 9.86 4.47
N ALA A 116 3.11 8.59 4.19
CA ALA A 116 4.28 7.88 4.69
C ALA A 116 5.58 8.52 4.20
N MET A 117 5.69 8.80 2.90
CA MET A 117 6.86 9.45 2.30
C MET A 117 7.09 10.87 2.87
N ARG A 118 6.02 11.64 3.03
CA ARG A 118 6.09 12.99 3.63
C ARG A 118 6.51 12.93 5.10
N THR A 119 5.95 12.01 5.87
CA THR A 119 6.30 11.82 7.28
C THR A 119 7.77 11.41 7.45
N ALA A 120 8.27 10.57 6.57
CA ALA A 120 9.68 10.17 6.53
C ALA A 120 10.59 11.21 5.84
N ASN A 121 10.04 12.37 5.41
CA ASN A 121 10.76 13.45 4.70
C ASN A 121 11.48 12.98 3.42
N LEU A 122 10.90 12.05 2.69
CA LEU A 122 11.44 11.52 1.43
C LEU A 122 10.99 12.39 0.25
N LYS A 123 11.94 12.93 -0.49
CA LYS A 123 11.70 13.77 -1.67
C LYS A 123 12.19 13.14 -2.96
N THR A 124 13.18 12.27 -2.85
CA THR A 124 13.78 11.55 -3.97
C THR A 124 13.80 10.06 -3.67
N LEU A 125 13.38 9.24 -4.64
CA LEU A 125 13.21 7.80 -4.43
C LEU A 125 13.78 6.99 -5.58
N ALA A 126 14.36 5.84 -5.23
CA ALA A 126 14.54 4.73 -6.16
C ALA A 126 13.28 3.85 -6.14
N MET A 127 12.72 3.52 -7.29
CA MET A 127 11.50 2.72 -7.37
C MET A 127 11.77 1.35 -8.00
N ALA A 128 11.36 0.30 -7.30
CA ALA A 128 11.40 -1.08 -7.80
C ALA A 128 9.97 -1.62 -7.97
N THR A 129 9.62 -2.05 -9.18
CA THR A 129 8.28 -2.57 -9.47
C THR A 129 8.33 -3.86 -10.29
N PRO A 130 7.45 -4.83 -10.02
CA PRO A 130 7.35 -6.02 -10.87
C PRO A 130 6.61 -5.75 -12.17
N PHE A 131 5.82 -4.69 -12.26
CA PHE A 131 4.96 -4.39 -13.41
C PHE A 131 5.75 -3.86 -14.61
N GLU A 132 5.14 -3.94 -15.80
CA GLU A 132 5.69 -3.37 -17.04
C GLU A 132 5.49 -1.85 -17.11
N GLN A 133 4.37 -1.35 -16.57
CA GLN A 133 4.00 0.07 -16.67
C GLN A 133 3.81 0.69 -15.28
N PHE A 134 4.44 1.83 -15.07
CA PHE A 134 4.39 2.62 -13.83
C PHE A 134 4.46 4.12 -14.10
N ILE A 135 4.32 4.55 -15.37
CA ILE A 135 4.49 5.96 -15.75
C ILE A 135 3.50 6.89 -15.05
N ASN A 136 2.28 6.42 -14.85
CA ASN A 136 1.25 7.20 -14.14
C ASN A 136 1.63 7.40 -12.68
N ASP A 137 2.23 6.40 -12.03
CA ASP A 137 2.68 6.48 -10.65
C ASP A 137 3.78 7.53 -10.51
N VAL A 138 4.77 7.49 -11.43
CA VAL A 138 5.88 8.46 -11.46
C VAL A 138 5.36 9.88 -11.69
N GLN A 139 4.43 10.08 -12.62
CA GLN A 139 3.84 11.40 -12.90
C GLN A 139 3.03 11.92 -11.71
N TYR A 140 2.27 11.05 -11.06
CA TYR A 140 1.50 11.42 -9.88
C TYR A 140 2.41 11.82 -8.72
N LEU A 141 3.45 11.04 -8.43
CA LEU A 141 4.43 11.35 -7.38
C LEU A 141 5.19 12.65 -7.67
N ALA A 142 5.57 12.88 -8.94
CA ALA A 142 6.23 14.13 -9.34
C ALA A 142 5.33 15.36 -9.10
N ALA A 143 4.03 15.24 -9.37
CA ALA A 143 3.06 16.30 -9.09
C ALA A 143 2.88 16.53 -7.57
N GLU A 144 3.10 15.51 -6.75
CA GLU A 144 3.16 15.58 -5.28
C GLU A 144 4.55 16.03 -4.75
N LYS A 145 5.46 16.47 -5.64
CA LYS A 145 6.82 16.91 -5.35
C LYS A 145 7.74 15.81 -4.79
N ILE A 146 7.48 14.58 -5.20
CA ILE A 146 8.30 13.40 -4.90
C ILE A 146 8.89 12.90 -6.23
N GLU A 147 10.20 12.96 -6.37
CA GLU A 147 10.91 12.60 -7.60
C GLU A 147 11.35 11.14 -7.58
N ILE A 148 11.05 10.39 -8.63
CA ILE A 148 11.65 9.07 -8.88
C ILE A 148 12.93 9.27 -9.68
N THR A 149 14.08 9.15 -9.02
CA THR A 149 15.40 9.40 -9.59
C THR A 149 15.96 8.21 -10.37
N ASN A 150 15.53 7.01 -10.02
CA ASN A 150 15.84 5.78 -10.75
C ASN A 150 14.72 4.78 -10.57
N ASN A 151 14.49 3.92 -11.56
CA ASN A 151 13.47 2.88 -11.47
C ASN A 151 13.90 1.61 -12.20
N THR A 152 13.47 0.46 -11.67
CA THR A 152 13.60 -0.84 -12.32
C THR A 152 12.25 -1.53 -12.34
N ALA A 153 11.79 -1.88 -13.54
CA ALA A 153 10.58 -2.64 -13.78
C ALA A 153 10.93 -4.05 -14.31
N LEU A 154 10.31 -5.09 -13.77
CA LEU A 154 10.52 -6.47 -14.24
C LEU A 154 9.71 -6.80 -15.50
N GLY A 155 8.84 -5.94 -15.96
CA GLY A 155 8.06 -6.13 -17.18
C GLY A 155 6.96 -7.18 -17.08
N ILE A 156 6.50 -7.51 -15.87
CA ILE A 156 5.46 -8.53 -15.67
C ILE A 156 4.08 -7.93 -15.94
N LYS A 157 3.30 -8.62 -16.76
CA LYS A 157 1.96 -8.18 -17.19
C LYS A 157 0.83 -8.77 -16.33
N ARG A 158 1.04 -9.93 -15.73
CA ARG A 158 -0.01 -10.69 -15.04
C ARG A 158 0.28 -10.84 -13.57
N ASN A 159 -0.64 -10.43 -12.70
CA ASN A 159 -0.53 -10.54 -11.24
C ASN A 159 -0.19 -11.97 -10.75
N VAL A 160 -0.69 -12.99 -11.45
CA VAL A 160 -0.38 -14.39 -11.10
C VAL A 160 1.10 -14.73 -11.24
N GLU A 161 1.83 -14.05 -12.10
CA GLU A 161 3.27 -14.25 -12.29
C GLU A 161 4.06 -13.57 -11.18
N ILE A 162 3.61 -12.40 -10.71
CA ILE A 162 4.23 -11.67 -9.60
C ILE A 162 4.25 -12.53 -8.33
N ARG A 163 3.13 -13.17 -7.99
CA ARG A 163 3.05 -14.00 -6.78
C ARG A 163 3.97 -15.23 -6.80
N ARG A 164 4.49 -15.61 -7.97
CA ARG A 164 5.43 -16.72 -8.14
C ARG A 164 6.89 -16.30 -7.96
N LEU A 165 7.16 -15.00 -7.91
CA LEU A 165 8.51 -14.50 -7.69
C LEU A 165 8.98 -14.89 -6.28
N PRO A 166 10.21 -15.38 -6.15
CA PRO A 166 10.82 -15.58 -4.84
C PRO A 166 11.00 -14.24 -4.10
N ILE A 167 10.82 -14.24 -2.78
CA ILE A 167 10.98 -13.04 -1.93
C ILE A 167 12.34 -12.33 -2.14
N PRO A 168 13.50 -13.05 -2.27
CA PRO A 168 14.78 -12.37 -2.48
C PRO A 168 14.90 -11.56 -3.78
N VAL A 169 14.05 -11.82 -4.78
CA VAL A 169 14.07 -11.08 -6.05
C VAL A 169 13.74 -9.61 -5.81
N GLU A 170 12.76 -9.31 -4.97
CA GLU A 170 12.39 -7.92 -4.64
C GLU A 170 13.56 -7.19 -3.97
N TYR A 171 14.17 -7.78 -2.94
CA TYR A 171 15.35 -7.24 -2.28
C TYR A 171 16.46 -6.93 -3.29
N THR A 172 16.79 -7.89 -4.15
CA THR A 172 17.86 -7.75 -5.15
C THR A 172 17.58 -6.61 -6.11
N VAL A 173 16.36 -6.52 -6.62
CA VAL A 173 15.95 -5.47 -7.56
C VAL A 173 15.96 -4.10 -6.89
N ALA A 174 15.34 -3.98 -5.72
CA ALA A 174 15.27 -2.72 -4.98
C ALA A 174 16.66 -2.20 -4.59
N ARG A 175 17.52 -3.09 -4.08
CA ARG A 175 18.91 -2.77 -3.75
C ARG A 175 19.71 -2.30 -4.98
N LYS A 176 19.61 -3.02 -6.08
CA LYS A 176 20.27 -2.67 -7.35
C LYS A 176 19.79 -1.29 -7.82
N THR A 177 18.48 -1.06 -7.88
CA THR A 177 17.90 0.21 -8.34
C THR A 177 18.41 1.39 -7.50
N TYR A 178 18.49 1.23 -6.19
CA TYR A 178 19.00 2.25 -5.30
C TYR A 178 20.50 2.56 -5.54
N LEU A 179 21.34 1.53 -5.63
CA LEU A 179 22.77 1.68 -5.82
C LEU A 179 23.17 2.22 -7.21
N GLU A 180 22.36 1.95 -8.25
CA GLU A 180 22.58 2.44 -9.60
C GLU A 180 21.98 3.84 -9.83
N SER A 181 21.40 4.47 -8.81
CA SER A 181 20.93 5.85 -8.91
C SER A 181 22.09 6.82 -9.06
N ALA A 182 21.99 7.76 -9.98
CA ALA A 182 23.05 8.74 -10.28
C ALA A 182 23.38 9.64 -9.06
N LYS A 183 22.41 9.84 -8.18
CA LYS A 183 22.55 10.49 -6.88
C LYS A 183 21.88 9.62 -5.84
N LYS A 184 22.40 9.56 -4.62
CA LYS A 184 21.82 8.82 -3.51
C LYS A 184 20.37 9.31 -3.27
N PRO A 185 19.33 8.47 -3.47
CA PRO A 185 17.95 8.85 -3.15
C PRO A 185 17.72 8.91 -1.64
N ASP A 186 16.70 9.65 -1.20
CA ASP A 186 16.30 9.68 0.21
C ASP A 186 15.70 8.36 0.67
N GLY A 187 15.10 7.58 -0.25
CA GLY A 187 14.47 6.32 0.09
C GLY A 187 14.24 5.39 -1.09
N ILE A 188 13.57 4.28 -0.79
CA ILE A 188 13.12 3.28 -1.77
C ILE A 188 11.60 3.19 -1.73
N TYR A 189 10.96 3.09 -2.89
CA TYR A 189 9.53 2.83 -3.04
C TYR A 189 9.27 1.51 -3.76
N ILE A 190 8.40 0.66 -3.19
CA ILE A 190 8.01 -0.64 -3.76
C ILE A 190 6.48 -0.72 -3.85
N PRO A 191 5.87 -0.36 -4.99
CA PRO A 191 4.42 -0.18 -5.14
C PRO A 191 3.68 -1.49 -5.47
N CYS A 192 3.89 -2.59 -4.77
CA CYS A 192 3.18 -3.81 -5.14
C CYS A 192 2.89 -4.74 -3.97
N GLY A 193 1.61 -4.86 -3.58
CA GLY A 193 1.16 -5.78 -2.55
C GLY A 193 1.21 -7.27 -2.90
N GLY A 194 1.40 -7.60 -4.16
CA GLY A 194 1.52 -9.00 -4.60
C GLY A 194 2.94 -9.54 -4.59
N TRP A 195 3.94 -8.69 -4.44
CA TRP A 195 5.35 -9.08 -4.56
C TRP A 195 5.93 -9.66 -3.26
N GLY A 196 5.52 -9.15 -2.11
CA GLY A 196 5.97 -9.66 -0.82
C GLY A 196 7.17 -8.93 -0.27
N SER A 197 6.94 -7.76 0.31
CA SER A 197 7.99 -6.81 0.67
C SER A 197 8.30 -6.71 2.15
N ILE A 198 7.39 -7.12 3.02
CA ILE A 198 7.50 -6.79 4.46
C ILE A 198 8.79 -7.31 5.11
N ARG A 199 9.25 -8.49 4.72
CA ARG A 199 10.47 -9.11 5.24
C ARG A 199 11.76 -8.50 4.73
N ASN A 200 11.71 -7.80 3.59
CA ASN A 200 12.88 -7.20 2.96
C ASN A 200 13.13 -5.77 3.43
N ILE A 201 12.13 -5.13 4.07
CA ILE A 201 12.21 -3.70 4.44
C ILE A 201 13.39 -3.44 5.37
N GLU A 202 13.46 -4.10 6.52
CA GLU A 202 14.51 -3.86 7.50
C GLU A 202 15.90 -4.25 6.96
N LEU A 203 15.99 -5.29 6.13
CA LEU A 203 17.24 -5.68 5.47
C LEU A 203 17.72 -4.58 4.52
N LEU A 204 16.83 -4.04 3.67
CA LEU A 204 17.17 -2.95 2.76
C LEU A 204 17.57 -1.68 3.50
N GLU A 205 16.84 -1.33 4.55
CA GLU A 205 17.14 -0.16 5.38
C GLU A 205 18.48 -0.26 6.10
N THR A 206 18.80 -1.44 6.61
CA THR A 206 20.07 -1.71 7.30
C THR A 206 21.24 -1.71 6.32
N ASP A 207 21.11 -2.39 5.18
CA ASP A 207 22.18 -2.51 4.19
C ASP A 207 22.52 -1.21 3.48
N LEU A 208 21.52 -0.33 3.28
CA LEU A 208 21.65 0.85 2.45
C LEU A 208 21.62 2.17 3.25
N ASP A 209 21.40 2.08 4.56
CA ASP A 209 21.16 3.24 5.44
C ASP A 209 20.16 4.22 4.80
N THR A 210 18.97 3.72 4.53
CA THR A 210 17.90 4.46 3.86
C THR A 210 16.55 4.19 4.53
N THR A 211 15.45 4.69 3.95
CA THR A 211 14.08 4.39 4.38
C THR A 211 13.34 3.71 3.24
N VAL A 212 12.57 2.68 3.54
CA VAL A 212 11.81 1.92 2.55
C VAL A 212 10.31 2.09 2.79
N VAL A 213 9.61 2.60 1.78
CA VAL A 213 8.14 2.64 1.76
C VAL A 213 7.63 1.59 0.79
N THR A 214 6.76 0.73 1.28
CA THR A 214 6.07 -0.27 0.47
C THR A 214 4.57 -0.10 0.62
N TRP A 215 3.82 -0.71 -0.25
CA TRP A 215 2.38 -0.79 -0.08
C TRP A 215 1.98 -1.31 1.31
N MET A 216 2.63 -2.37 1.79
CA MET A 216 2.23 -3.04 3.03
C MET A 216 2.53 -2.19 4.28
N ASN A 217 3.74 -1.65 4.41
CA ASN A 217 4.07 -0.86 5.59
C ASN A 217 3.30 0.47 5.62
N ALA A 218 3.04 1.10 4.45
CA ALA A 218 2.21 2.30 4.37
C ALA A 218 0.75 2.01 4.75
N MET A 219 0.19 0.89 4.30
CA MET A 219 -1.15 0.44 4.66
C MET A 219 -1.30 0.23 6.17
N ILE A 220 -0.41 -0.55 6.78
CA ILE A 220 -0.44 -0.83 8.23
C ILE A 220 -0.29 0.47 9.00
N TRP A 221 0.73 1.27 8.68
CA TRP A 221 1.03 2.53 9.33
C TRP A 221 -0.14 3.51 9.29
N SER A 222 -0.73 3.72 8.12
CA SER A 222 -1.84 4.65 7.97
C SER A 222 -3.12 4.16 8.63
N SER A 223 -3.41 2.85 8.57
CA SER A 223 -4.57 2.25 9.21
C SER A 223 -4.49 2.35 10.74
N MET A 224 -3.33 2.04 11.33
CA MET A 224 -3.13 2.17 12.78
C MET A 224 -3.25 3.62 13.25
N ARG A 225 -2.67 4.57 12.52
CA ARG A 225 -2.81 6.01 12.84
C ARG A 225 -4.26 6.47 12.74
N ARG A 226 -4.97 6.06 11.71
CA ARG A 226 -6.39 6.41 11.51
C ARG A 226 -7.27 5.78 12.59
N GLY A 227 -6.99 4.53 12.97
CA GLY A 227 -7.66 3.82 14.06
C GLY A 227 -7.18 4.24 15.46
N LYS A 228 -6.22 5.18 15.56
CA LYS A 228 -5.65 5.68 16.83
C LYS A 228 -5.02 4.57 17.68
N VAL A 229 -4.48 3.56 17.04
CA VAL A 229 -3.72 2.49 17.70
C VAL A 229 -2.26 2.89 17.73
N ALA A 230 -1.75 3.17 18.93
CA ALA A 230 -0.35 3.50 19.14
C ALA A 230 0.49 2.27 19.47
N GLY A 231 1.76 2.31 19.11
CA GLY A 231 2.76 1.32 19.48
C GLY A 231 3.68 0.98 18.33
N ALA A 232 4.96 1.26 18.51
CA ALA A 232 6.00 0.96 17.52
C ALA A 232 6.02 -0.52 17.16
N ILE A 233 6.11 -0.81 15.86
CA ILE A 233 6.26 -2.16 15.34
C ILE A 233 7.70 -2.29 14.85
N HIS A 234 8.49 -3.10 15.54
CA HIS A 234 9.89 -3.33 15.23
C HIS A 234 10.09 -4.55 14.33
N GLY A 235 11.18 -4.58 13.56
CA GLY A 235 11.51 -5.67 12.64
C GLY A 235 10.97 -5.49 11.22
N PHE A 236 10.23 -4.39 10.97
CA PHE A 236 9.58 -4.11 9.68
C PHE A 236 9.84 -2.68 9.17
N GLY A 237 11.00 -2.14 9.55
CA GLY A 237 11.51 -0.87 9.06
C GLY A 237 11.13 0.36 9.88
N LYS A 238 11.75 1.48 9.52
CA LYS A 238 11.65 2.76 10.23
C LYS A 238 10.25 3.33 10.26
N LEU A 239 9.47 3.14 9.20
CA LEU A 239 8.10 3.67 9.12
C LEU A 239 7.21 3.05 10.20
N LEU A 240 7.19 1.73 10.34
CA LEU A 240 6.37 1.05 11.35
C LEU A 240 6.92 1.22 12.76
N ALA A 241 8.23 1.39 12.91
CA ALA A 241 8.85 1.73 14.19
C ALA A 241 8.51 3.16 14.67
N SER A 242 7.95 4.01 13.81
CA SER A 242 7.55 5.39 14.14
C SER A 242 6.11 5.54 14.64
N LEU A 243 5.36 4.44 14.79
CA LEU A 243 3.97 4.42 15.27
C LEU A 243 3.80 4.75 16.76
#